data_8695bcf6d126f152c69e0305468c618f
#
_entry.id   8695bcf6d126f152c69e0305468c618f
#
_cell.length_a   1.000
_cell.length_b   1.000
_cell.length_c   1.000
_cell.angle_alpha   90.00
_cell.angle_beta   90.00
_cell.angle_gamma   90.00
#
_symmetry.space_group_name_H-M   'P 1'
#
loop_
_entity.id
_entity.type
_entity.pdbx_description
1 polymer ?
#
loop_
_entity_poly.entity_id
_entity_poly.type
_entity_poly.pdbx_seq_one_letter_code
_entity_poly.pdbx_strand_id
1 'polypeptide(L)'
;IMSKPVCLVTAPVATRSGYGAHSRDVVRSLIKLDIYDVKIWSVRWGNCPMNALTADDPNDKMIIDRLLQQPELPNQPEIGISVLVPNEFQPIAKYNIGITAGLECTAVPADWVQGMNRMNMNIVPSNFVSDVFKACVFDVKDDKTQQIKGQLKTEKPIEVLFEGTDTNIFKKTKEFSKEFVNQMKNVEESFNFLYVGHWLSGNIGEDRKDTGMMLKV
;
A
#
# COMPACT_ATOMS: atom_id res chain seq x y z
N ILE A 1 33.56 -8.03 -8.89
CA ILE A 1 32.21 -8.24 -8.31
C ILE A 1 31.29 -7.30 -9.06
N MET A 2 30.35 -7.82 -9.84
CA MET A 2 29.36 -6.97 -10.49
C MET A 2 28.48 -6.31 -9.41
N SER A 3 28.24 -5.01 -9.54
CA SER A 3 27.32 -4.30 -8.63
C SER A 3 25.90 -4.84 -8.77
N LYS A 4 25.15 -4.95 -7.66
CA LYS A 4 23.75 -5.36 -7.71
C LYS A 4 22.93 -4.37 -8.55
N PRO A 5 21.93 -4.85 -9.30
CA PRO A 5 21.01 -3.96 -10.00
C PRO A 5 20.23 -3.09 -8.99
N VAL A 6 20.01 -1.84 -9.33
CA VAL A 6 19.31 -0.89 -8.46
C VAL A 6 17.80 -1.12 -8.55
N CYS A 7 17.16 -1.27 -7.39
CA CYS A 7 15.69 -1.29 -7.25
C CYS A 7 15.24 -0.04 -6.48
N LEU A 8 14.53 0.86 -7.15
CA LEU A 8 13.94 2.03 -6.50
C LEU A 8 12.49 1.74 -6.10
N VAL A 9 12.22 1.84 -4.80
CA VAL A 9 10.86 1.70 -4.25
C VAL A 9 10.32 3.08 -3.89
N THR A 10 9.22 3.49 -4.54
CA THR A 10 8.46 4.69 -4.21
C THR A 10 7.24 4.30 -3.41
N ALA A 11 7.20 4.66 -2.12
CA ALA A 11 6.18 4.17 -1.22
C ALA A 11 6.08 4.97 0.08
N PRO A 12 4.93 4.99 0.78
CA PRO A 12 4.76 5.73 2.03
C PRO A 12 5.31 4.98 3.26
N VAL A 13 6.54 4.48 3.19
CA VAL A 13 7.15 3.59 4.20
C VAL A 13 7.20 4.19 5.61
N ALA A 14 7.29 5.51 5.73
CA ALA A 14 7.37 6.20 7.02
C ALA A 14 6.00 6.49 7.65
N THR A 15 4.89 6.18 6.97
CA THR A 15 3.55 6.56 7.43
C THR A 15 2.89 5.50 8.29
N ARG A 16 2.05 5.96 9.24
CA ARG A 16 1.14 5.10 10.01
C ARG A 16 -0.16 4.88 9.23
N SER A 17 -0.07 4.10 8.16
CA SER A 17 -1.21 3.74 7.30
C SER A 17 -1.10 2.28 6.86
N GLY A 18 -2.17 1.71 6.31
CA GLY A 18 -2.16 0.37 5.70
C GLY A 18 -1.14 0.28 4.56
N TYR A 19 -1.14 1.26 3.65
CA TYR A 19 -0.12 1.35 2.60
C TYR A 19 1.30 1.46 3.15
N GLY A 20 1.50 2.21 4.25
CA GLY A 20 2.79 2.30 4.92
C GLY A 20 3.24 0.96 5.50
N ALA A 21 2.35 0.22 6.16
CA ALA A 21 2.63 -1.11 6.70
C ALA A 21 3.01 -2.09 5.58
N HIS A 22 2.18 -2.20 4.54
CA HIS A 22 2.44 -3.05 3.39
C HIS A 22 3.74 -2.67 2.67
N SER A 23 4.01 -1.38 2.51
CA SER A 23 5.28 -0.89 1.92
C SER A 23 6.50 -1.35 2.70
N ARG A 24 6.45 -1.30 4.03
CA ARG A 24 7.54 -1.78 4.89
C ARG A 24 7.78 -3.27 4.72
N ASP A 25 6.72 -4.07 4.58
CA ASP A 25 6.83 -5.52 4.39
C ASP A 25 7.43 -5.86 3.03
N VAL A 26 6.99 -5.17 1.95
CA VAL A 26 7.58 -5.30 0.61
C VAL A 26 9.07 -4.93 0.63
N VAL A 27 9.43 -3.79 1.22
CA VAL A 27 10.83 -3.32 1.28
C VAL A 27 11.71 -4.28 2.08
N ARG A 28 11.25 -4.73 3.26
CA ARG A 28 11.98 -5.70 4.07
C ARG A 28 12.21 -7.01 3.34
N SER A 29 11.21 -7.46 2.59
CA SER A 29 11.31 -8.68 1.76
C SER A 29 12.35 -8.52 0.65
N LEU A 30 12.33 -7.39 -0.06
CA LEU A 30 13.34 -7.08 -1.09
C LEU A 30 14.76 -6.99 -0.53
N ILE A 31 14.94 -6.37 0.64
CA ILE A 31 16.23 -6.28 1.31
C ILE A 31 16.73 -7.67 1.71
N LYS A 32 15.85 -8.51 2.27
CA LYS A 32 16.21 -9.88 2.68
C LYS A 32 16.55 -10.81 1.51
N LEU A 33 15.98 -10.59 0.33
CA LEU A 33 16.34 -11.32 -0.89
C LEU A 33 17.78 -11.06 -1.32
N ASP A 34 18.34 -9.92 -0.97
CA ASP A 34 19.73 -9.51 -1.18
C ASP A 34 20.22 -9.57 -2.65
N ILE A 35 19.31 -9.54 -3.62
CA ILE A 35 19.62 -9.55 -5.06
C ILE A 35 19.68 -8.15 -5.68
N TYR A 36 19.11 -7.14 -5.00
CA TYR A 36 19.08 -5.75 -5.44
C TYR A 36 19.83 -4.80 -4.49
N ASP A 37 20.35 -3.70 -5.02
CA ASP A 37 20.65 -2.50 -4.24
C ASP A 37 19.36 -1.69 -4.10
N VAL A 38 18.66 -1.88 -2.97
CA VAL A 38 17.36 -1.26 -2.71
C VAL A 38 17.56 0.20 -2.29
N LYS A 39 16.92 1.11 -3.00
CA LYS A 39 16.78 2.54 -2.67
C LYS A 39 15.32 2.85 -2.42
N ILE A 40 15.00 3.77 -1.53
CA ILE A 40 13.64 4.06 -1.12
C ILE A 40 13.37 5.55 -1.22
N TRP A 41 12.39 5.93 -2.02
CA TRP A 41 11.79 7.25 -1.99
C TRP A 41 10.51 7.20 -1.15
N SER A 42 10.57 7.79 0.05
CA SER A 42 9.43 7.83 0.96
C SER A 42 8.51 8.99 0.61
N VAL A 43 7.26 8.68 0.31
CA VAL A 43 6.23 9.68 0.00
C VAL A 43 5.25 9.84 1.17
N ARG A 44 4.49 10.94 1.14
CA ARG A 44 3.39 11.16 2.09
C ARG A 44 2.18 10.30 1.72
N TRP A 45 1.32 10.04 2.69
CA TRP A 45 0.04 9.39 2.50
C TRP A 45 -1.06 10.24 3.15
N GLY A 46 -1.62 11.14 2.38
CA GLY A 46 -2.57 12.13 2.90
C GLY A 46 -2.03 12.82 4.15
N ASN A 47 -2.84 12.89 5.20
CA ASN A 47 -2.48 13.49 6.49
C ASN A 47 -1.97 12.47 7.53
N CYS A 48 -1.60 11.25 7.11
CA CYS A 48 -1.09 10.25 8.04
C CYS A 48 0.25 10.70 8.65
N PRO A 49 0.46 10.46 9.97
CA PRO A 49 1.74 10.73 10.61
C PRO A 49 2.88 9.95 9.94
N MET A 50 4.04 10.60 9.79
CA MET A 50 5.24 10.04 9.16
C MET A 50 6.28 9.57 10.19
N ASN A 51 5.85 9.02 11.30
CA ASN A 51 6.68 8.58 12.42
C ASN A 51 6.55 7.08 12.70
N ALA A 52 6.35 6.28 11.65
CA ALA A 52 6.19 4.83 11.79
C ALA A 52 7.51 4.07 11.89
N LEU A 53 8.66 4.72 11.55
CA LEU A 53 9.98 4.11 11.62
C LEU A 53 10.73 4.57 12.87
N THR A 54 11.39 3.64 13.54
CA THR A 54 12.18 3.87 14.75
C THR A 54 13.61 3.41 14.52
N ALA A 55 14.58 4.31 14.73
CA ALA A 55 16.00 4.01 14.46
C ALA A 55 16.59 2.92 15.37
N ASP A 56 16.01 2.73 16.54
CA ASP A 56 16.43 1.71 17.52
C ASP A 56 15.93 0.30 17.17
N ASP A 57 14.95 0.17 16.26
CA ASP A 57 14.51 -1.13 15.75
C ASP A 57 15.36 -1.54 14.54
N PRO A 58 16.07 -2.66 14.59
CA PRO A 58 16.88 -3.16 13.47
C PRO A 58 16.09 -3.36 12.18
N ASN A 59 14.79 -3.73 12.26
CA ASN A 59 13.94 -3.93 11.11
C ASN A 59 13.54 -2.60 10.45
N ASP A 60 13.45 -1.53 11.23
CA ASP A 60 13.20 -0.20 10.70
C ASP A 60 14.49 0.46 10.23
N LYS A 61 15.58 0.23 10.96
CA LYS A 61 16.90 0.76 10.59
C LYS A 61 17.32 0.31 9.19
N MET A 62 17.07 -0.94 8.80
CA MET A 62 17.39 -1.38 7.43
C MET A 62 16.63 -0.60 6.35
N ILE A 63 15.43 -0.08 6.65
CA ILE A 63 14.67 0.81 5.76
C ILE A 63 15.27 2.21 5.79
N ILE A 64 15.51 2.77 7.00
CA ILE A 64 16.03 4.11 7.21
C ILE A 64 17.36 4.32 6.48
N ASP A 65 18.28 3.33 6.57
CA ASP A 65 19.60 3.37 5.93
C ASP A 65 19.54 3.42 4.38
N ARG A 66 18.36 3.19 3.78
CA ARG A 66 18.11 3.17 2.32
C ARG A 66 17.22 4.31 1.83
N LEU A 67 16.78 5.18 2.75
CA LEU A 67 15.98 6.34 2.38
C LEU A 67 16.80 7.34 1.58
N LEU A 68 16.26 7.75 0.45
CA LEU A 68 16.83 8.85 -0.34
C LEU A 68 16.43 10.20 0.25
N GLN A 69 17.33 11.17 0.17
CA GLN A 69 17.07 12.56 0.56
C GLN A 69 16.34 13.35 -0.55
N GLN A 70 16.46 12.87 -1.79
CA GLN A 70 15.81 13.42 -2.98
C GLN A 70 15.47 12.28 -3.96
N PRO A 71 14.46 12.45 -4.84
CA PRO A 71 13.96 11.36 -5.68
C PRO A 71 14.90 10.96 -6.81
N GLU A 72 15.87 11.83 -7.16
CA GLU A 72 16.78 11.59 -8.28
C GLU A 72 17.86 10.57 -7.91
N LEU A 73 18.13 9.69 -8.86
CA LEU A 73 19.27 8.78 -8.86
C LEU A 73 20.23 9.15 -9.99
N PRO A 74 21.54 8.92 -9.84
CA PRO A 74 22.52 9.25 -10.88
C PRO A 74 22.30 8.49 -12.19
N ASN A 75 21.69 7.32 -12.12
CA ASN A 75 21.33 6.48 -13.27
C ASN A 75 19.90 5.96 -13.14
N GLN A 76 19.28 5.66 -14.29
CA GLN A 76 17.97 5.02 -14.32
C GLN A 76 18.04 3.65 -13.63
N PRO A 77 17.19 3.39 -12.62
CA PRO A 77 17.18 2.09 -11.93
C PRO A 77 16.72 0.96 -12.88
N GLU A 78 17.18 -0.25 -12.63
CA GLU A 78 16.75 -1.44 -13.37
C GLU A 78 15.29 -1.77 -13.05
N ILE A 79 14.92 -1.70 -11.77
CA ILE A 79 13.56 -2.00 -11.29
C ILE A 79 13.00 -0.78 -10.56
N GLY A 80 11.78 -0.42 -10.87
CA GLY A 80 10.98 0.55 -10.13
C GLY A 80 9.75 -0.13 -9.54
N ILE A 81 9.52 0.05 -8.24
CA ILE A 81 8.34 -0.46 -7.57
C ILE A 81 7.60 0.73 -6.95
N SER A 82 6.33 0.91 -7.33
CA SER A 82 5.45 1.93 -6.75
C SER A 82 4.39 1.23 -5.89
N VAL A 83 4.38 1.49 -4.57
CA VAL A 83 3.33 0.99 -3.66
C VAL A 83 2.41 2.15 -3.33
N LEU A 84 1.45 2.43 -4.21
CA LEU A 84 0.62 3.63 -4.22
C LEU A 84 -0.78 3.34 -4.81
N VAL A 85 -1.63 4.36 -4.89
CA VAL A 85 -2.82 4.32 -5.76
C VAL A 85 -2.41 4.46 -7.23
N PRO A 86 -3.09 3.78 -8.16
CA PRO A 86 -2.61 3.66 -9.54
C PRO A 86 -2.46 4.98 -10.30
N ASN A 87 -3.28 5.99 -10.04
CA ASN A 87 -3.14 7.31 -10.68
C ASN A 87 -1.81 8.00 -10.34
N GLU A 88 -1.16 7.61 -9.24
CA GLU A 88 0.15 8.12 -8.81
C GLU A 88 1.35 7.30 -9.35
N PHE A 89 1.10 6.18 -10.04
CA PHE A 89 2.17 5.37 -10.62
C PHE A 89 2.98 6.14 -11.66
N GLN A 90 4.32 6.09 -11.55
CA GLN A 90 5.26 6.71 -12.48
C GLN A 90 6.28 5.68 -12.98
N PRO A 91 6.43 5.52 -14.31
CA PRO A 91 7.41 4.58 -14.89
C PRO A 91 8.81 5.23 -14.95
N ILE A 92 9.57 5.14 -13.86
CA ILE A 92 10.87 5.79 -13.70
C ILE A 92 12.06 4.85 -13.96
N ALA A 93 11.83 3.54 -13.98
CA ALA A 93 12.86 2.52 -14.15
C ALA A 93 12.80 1.87 -15.53
N LYS A 94 13.76 0.98 -15.83
CA LYS A 94 13.73 0.15 -17.06
C LYS A 94 12.56 -0.84 -17.02
N TYR A 95 12.24 -1.39 -15.84
CA TYR A 95 11.06 -2.23 -15.61
C TYR A 95 10.30 -1.73 -14.38
N ASN A 96 9.01 -1.47 -14.53
CA ASN A 96 8.18 -0.81 -13.53
C ASN A 96 7.04 -1.71 -13.05
N ILE A 97 6.91 -1.85 -11.73
CA ILE A 97 5.91 -2.66 -11.05
C ILE A 97 5.04 -1.72 -10.21
N GLY A 98 3.72 -1.76 -10.44
CA GLY A 98 2.74 -1.09 -9.60
C GLY A 98 2.16 -2.06 -8.57
N ILE A 99 2.14 -1.67 -7.31
CA ILE A 99 1.49 -2.43 -6.23
C ILE A 99 0.40 -1.56 -5.63
N THR A 100 -0.83 -2.03 -5.63
CA THR A 100 -1.97 -1.28 -5.09
C THR A 100 -2.93 -2.21 -4.35
N ALA A 101 -3.50 -1.72 -3.26
CA ALA A 101 -4.56 -2.44 -2.52
C ALA A 101 -5.90 -2.46 -3.28
N GLY A 102 -6.09 -1.57 -4.25
CA GLY A 102 -7.36 -1.39 -4.95
C GLY A 102 -8.40 -0.66 -4.09
N LEU A 103 -9.64 -0.91 -4.41
CA LEU A 103 -10.81 -0.37 -3.68
C LEU A 103 -11.71 -1.51 -3.23
N GLU A 104 -12.46 -1.27 -2.16
CA GLU A 104 -13.50 -2.19 -1.65
C GLU A 104 -14.83 -2.04 -2.44
N CYS A 105 -14.75 -1.64 -3.72
CA CYS A 105 -15.87 -1.37 -4.61
C CYS A 105 -15.78 -2.23 -5.87
N THR A 106 -16.88 -2.30 -6.62
CA THR A 106 -16.98 -3.09 -7.87
C THR A 106 -16.52 -2.33 -9.12
N ALA A 107 -16.02 -1.11 -8.97
CA ALA A 107 -15.45 -0.31 -10.05
C ALA A 107 -14.30 0.56 -9.55
N VAL A 108 -13.38 0.91 -10.46
CA VAL A 108 -12.29 1.85 -10.22
C VAL A 108 -12.41 3.06 -11.18
N PRO A 109 -11.84 4.23 -10.82
CA PRO A 109 -11.80 5.38 -11.73
C PRO A 109 -10.97 5.11 -12.99
N ALA A 110 -11.27 5.80 -14.08
CA ALA A 110 -10.56 5.64 -15.35
C ALA A 110 -9.06 6.00 -15.25
N ASP A 111 -8.70 7.00 -14.46
CA ASP A 111 -7.30 7.40 -14.22
C ASP A 111 -6.50 6.31 -13.49
N TRP A 112 -7.15 5.44 -12.70
CA TRP A 112 -6.52 4.26 -12.11
C TRP A 112 -6.17 3.22 -13.18
N VAL A 113 -7.07 2.98 -14.15
CA VAL A 113 -6.79 2.09 -15.28
C VAL A 113 -5.63 2.63 -16.12
N GLN A 114 -5.59 3.96 -16.35
CA GLN A 114 -4.46 4.61 -17.00
C GLN A 114 -3.16 4.41 -16.23
N GLY A 115 -3.21 4.51 -14.91
CA GLY A 115 -2.07 4.27 -14.02
C GLY A 115 -1.52 2.84 -14.14
N MET A 116 -2.41 1.85 -14.08
CA MET A 116 -2.04 0.44 -14.28
C MET A 116 -1.34 0.23 -15.64
N ASN A 117 -1.83 0.88 -16.70
CA ASN A 117 -1.28 0.75 -18.05
C ASN A 117 0.09 1.44 -18.24
N ARG A 118 0.48 2.36 -17.34
CA ARG A 118 1.84 2.94 -17.34
C ARG A 118 2.91 1.98 -16.87
N MET A 119 2.55 0.94 -16.12
CA MET A 119 3.48 -0.02 -15.54
C MET A 119 3.71 -1.20 -16.48
N ASN A 120 4.83 -1.93 -16.30
CA ASN A 120 5.08 -3.17 -17.02
C ASN A 120 4.28 -4.33 -16.46
N MET A 121 4.07 -4.33 -15.14
CA MET A 121 3.30 -5.33 -14.40
C MET A 121 2.65 -4.67 -13.18
N ASN A 122 1.53 -5.20 -12.75
CA ASN A 122 0.84 -4.74 -11.55
C ASN A 122 0.61 -5.90 -10.59
N ILE A 123 0.64 -5.59 -9.29
CA ILE A 123 0.38 -6.55 -8.21
C ILE A 123 -0.78 -6.02 -7.37
N VAL A 124 -1.73 -6.90 -7.08
CA VAL A 124 -2.90 -6.61 -6.26
C VAL A 124 -3.09 -7.68 -5.18
N PRO A 125 -3.75 -7.38 -4.04
CA PRO A 125 -3.80 -8.29 -2.90
C PRO A 125 -4.80 -9.44 -3.05
N SER A 126 -5.70 -9.40 -4.03
CA SER A 126 -6.75 -10.42 -4.16
C SER A 126 -7.25 -10.60 -5.60
N ASN A 127 -7.84 -11.75 -5.85
CA ASN A 127 -8.55 -12.02 -7.11
C ASN A 127 -9.69 -11.01 -7.32
N PHE A 128 -10.42 -10.64 -6.27
CA PHE A 128 -11.47 -9.64 -6.35
C PHE A 128 -10.97 -8.32 -6.95
N VAL A 129 -9.87 -7.78 -6.43
CA VAL A 129 -9.28 -6.54 -6.97
C VAL A 129 -8.81 -6.72 -8.42
N SER A 130 -8.18 -7.86 -8.75
CA SER A 130 -7.79 -8.18 -10.13
C SER A 130 -8.99 -8.18 -11.08
N ASP A 131 -10.08 -8.82 -10.66
CA ASP A 131 -11.30 -8.93 -11.47
C ASP A 131 -11.99 -7.57 -11.66
N VAL A 132 -12.01 -6.72 -10.62
CA VAL A 132 -12.53 -5.35 -10.71
C VAL A 132 -11.76 -4.54 -11.76
N PHE A 133 -10.41 -4.56 -11.74
CA PHE A 133 -9.62 -3.85 -12.75
C PHE A 133 -9.84 -4.39 -14.17
N LYS A 134 -9.96 -5.70 -14.33
CA LYS A 134 -10.22 -6.35 -15.64
C LYS A 134 -11.62 -6.08 -16.17
N ALA A 135 -12.60 -5.92 -15.30
CA ALA A 135 -13.99 -5.65 -15.66
C ALA A 135 -14.24 -4.18 -16.03
N CYS A 136 -13.42 -3.24 -15.54
CA CYS A 136 -13.59 -1.82 -15.82
C CYS A 136 -13.15 -1.48 -17.24
N VAL A 137 -14.12 -1.00 -18.05
CA VAL A 137 -13.91 -0.54 -19.41
C VAL A 137 -14.57 0.82 -19.58
N PHE A 138 -13.85 1.78 -20.13
CA PHE A 138 -14.32 3.15 -20.33
C PHE A 138 -14.25 3.53 -21.81
N ASP A 139 -15.31 4.13 -22.35
CA ASP A 139 -15.29 4.69 -23.69
C ASP A 139 -14.44 5.96 -23.74
N VAL A 140 -13.47 5.98 -24.63
CA VAL A 140 -12.65 7.15 -24.93
C VAL A 140 -13.30 7.92 -26.07
N LYS A 141 -13.80 9.12 -25.80
CA LYS A 141 -14.46 9.98 -26.77
C LYS A 141 -13.52 11.03 -27.33
N ASP A 142 -13.78 11.42 -28.57
CA ASP A 142 -13.19 12.60 -29.16
C ASP A 142 -13.76 13.87 -28.51
N ASP A 143 -12.89 14.79 -28.08
CA ASP A 143 -13.30 16.00 -27.38
C ASP A 143 -14.19 16.90 -28.20
N LYS A 144 -14.03 16.91 -29.57
CA LYS A 144 -14.76 17.77 -30.48
C LYS A 144 -16.04 17.13 -31.01
N THR A 145 -15.96 15.88 -31.42
CA THR A 145 -17.08 15.18 -32.09
C THR A 145 -17.93 14.35 -31.15
N GLN A 146 -17.45 14.10 -29.91
CA GLN A 146 -18.06 13.21 -28.89
C GLN A 146 -18.24 11.78 -29.40
N GLN A 147 -17.65 11.40 -30.52
CA GLN A 147 -17.67 10.03 -31.03
C GLN A 147 -16.68 9.16 -30.25
N ILE A 148 -17.04 7.90 -30.05
CA ILE A 148 -16.18 6.92 -29.40
C ILE A 148 -15.01 6.60 -30.34
N LYS A 149 -13.77 6.84 -29.87
CA LYS A 149 -12.52 6.55 -30.61
C LYS A 149 -11.90 5.20 -30.21
N GLY A 150 -12.29 4.67 -29.07
CA GLY A 150 -11.72 3.44 -28.52
C GLY A 150 -12.19 3.17 -27.11
N GLN A 151 -11.56 2.20 -26.47
CA GLN A 151 -11.86 1.86 -25.09
C GLN A 151 -10.59 1.86 -24.25
N LEU A 152 -10.68 2.40 -23.03
CA LEU A 152 -9.68 2.29 -22.00
C LEU A 152 -10.01 1.10 -21.11
N LYS A 153 -9.12 0.14 -21.04
CA LYS A 153 -9.18 -1.04 -20.16
C LYS A 153 -7.78 -1.36 -19.66
N THR A 154 -7.68 -2.21 -18.67
CA THR A 154 -6.38 -2.68 -18.18
C THR A 154 -5.77 -3.64 -19.20
N GLU A 155 -4.59 -3.27 -19.74
CA GLU A 155 -3.87 -4.01 -20.77
C GLU A 155 -2.60 -4.70 -20.24
N LYS A 156 -2.12 -4.25 -19.08
CA LYS A 156 -0.90 -4.78 -18.48
C LYS A 156 -1.19 -5.97 -17.57
N PRO A 157 -0.24 -6.91 -17.43
CA PRO A 157 -0.39 -8.05 -16.51
C PRO A 157 -0.75 -7.61 -15.09
N ILE A 158 -1.68 -8.34 -14.47
CA ILE A 158 -2.03 -8.22 -13.06
C ILE A 158 -1.76 -9.55 -12.39
N GLU A 159 -0.86 -9.53 -11.41
CA GLU A 159 -0.56 -10.67 -10.55
C GLU A 159 -1.22 -10.47 -9.18
N VAL A 160 -1.61 -11.58 -8.56
CA VAL A 160 -2.21 -11.57 -7.23
C VAL A 160 -1.18 -12.03 -6.21
N LEU A 161 -0.88 -11.15 -5.25
CA LEU A 161 -0.01 -11.45 -4.13
C LEU A 161 -0.70 -11.00 -2.85
N PHE A 162 -1.12 -11.94 -2.02
CA PHE A 162 -1.74 -11.63 -0.73
C PHE A 162 -0.77 -10.90 0.19
N GLU A 163 -1.31 -9.97 0.97
CA GLU A 163 -0.57 -9.31 2.03
C GLU A 163 -0.28 -10.31 3.16
N GLY A 164 0.98 -10.39 3.55
CA GLY A 164 1.42 -11.27 4.64
C GLY A 164 1.17 -10.65 6.02
N THR A 165 1.23 -11.49 7.03
CA THR A 165 1.17 -11.08 8.44
C THR A 165 2.35 -11.67 9.19
N ASP A 166 3.03 -10.85 10.01
CA ASP A 166 4.09 -11.36 10.88
C ASP A 166 3.49 -12.17 12.04
N THR A 167 3.55 -13.49 11.91
CA THR A 167 3.02 -14.43 12.91
C THR A 167 3.84 -14.49 14.20
N ASN A 168 5.02 -13.85 14.26
CA ASN A 168 5.76 -13.69 15.51
C ASN A 168 5.15 -12.58 16.37
N ILE A 169 4.54 -11.58 15.74
CA ILE A 169 3.85 -10.46 16.39
C ILE A 169 2.37 -10.78 16.57
N PHE A 170 1.68 -11.12 15.47
CA PHE A 170 0.24 -11.41 15.47
C PHE A 170 -0.04 -12.89 15.71
N LYS A 171 -0.05 -13.28 16.96
CA LYS A 171 -0.30 -14.67 17.39
C LYS A 171 -1.15 -14.71 18.65
N LYS A 172 -1.85 -15.83 18.85
CA LYS A 172 -2.54 -16.08 20.11
C LYS A 172 -1.50 -16.18 21.21
N THR A 173 -1.55 -15.26 22.18
CA THR A 173 -0.71 -15.33 23.38
C THR A 173 -1.47 -15.94 24.54
N LYS A 174 -0.76 -16.63 25.44
CA LYS A 174 -1.28 -17.15 26.70
C LYS A 174 -0.79 -16.33 27.89
N GLU A 175 0.23 -15.52 27.70
CA GLU A 175 0.85 -14.71 28.72
C GLU A 175 0.61 -13.22 28.43
N PHE A 176 0.09 -12.53 29.43
CA PHE A 176 -0.20 -11.11 29.33
C PHE A 176 0.61 -10.35 30.37
N SER A 177 0.99 -9.11 30.06
CA SER A 177 1.64 -8.25 31.03
C SER A 177 0.74 -7.99 32.25
N LYS A 178 1.33 -7.79 33.42
CA LYS A 178 0.56 -7.46 34.63
C LYS A 178 -0.25 -6.17 34.45
N GLU A 179 0.30 -5.22 33.71
CA GLU A 179 -0.38 -3.96 33.42
C GLU A 179 -1.65 -4.19 32.59
N PHE A 180 -1.55 -4.96 31.50
CA PHE A 180 -2.70 -5.32 30.65
C PHE A 180 -3.78 -6.04 31.49
N VAL A 181 -3.40 -7.04 32.27
CA VAL A 181 -4.33 -7.79 33.12
C VAL A 181 -5.04 -6.86 34.11
N ASN A 182 -4.31 -5.88 34.70
CA ASN A 182 -4.91 -4.93 35.61
C ASN A 182 -5.87 -3.96 34.91
N GLN A 183 -5.54 -3.51 33.69
CA GLN A 183 -6.45 -2.67 32.90
C GLN A 183 -7.72 -3.43 32.52
N MET A 184 -7.59 -4.71 32.12
CA MET A 184 -8.75 -5.52 31.76
C MET A 184 -9.70 -5.84 32.92
N LYS A 185 -9.25 -5.74 34.19
CA LYS A 185 -10.14 -5.87 35.35
C LYS A 185 -11.20 -4.76 35.46
N ASN A 186 -10.99 -3.62 34.78
CA ASN A 186 -11.94 -2.51 34.73
C ASN A 186 -13.02 -2.71 33.65
N VAL A 187 -12.94 -3.78 32.88
CA VAL A 187 -13.93 -4.16 31.88
C VAL A 187 -14.88 -5.17 32.55
N GLU A 188 -16.11 -4.73 32.83
CA GLU A 188 -17.08 -5.52 33.61
C GLU A 188 -17.85 -6.51 32.75
N GLU A 189 -17.97 -6.24 31.45
CA GLU A 189 -18.74 -7.04 30.52
C GLU A 189 -18.06 -8.39 30.22
N SER A 190 -18.85 -9.46 30.18
CA SER A 190 -18.36 -10.81 29.85
C SER A 190 -18.05 -11.02 28.36
N PHE A 191 -18.57 -10.13 27.49
CA PHE A 191 -18.34 -10.14 26.06
C PHE A 191 -18.08 -8.71 25.55
N ASN A 192 -17.05 -8.56 24.76
CA ASN A 192 -16.61 -7.25 24.28
C ASN A 192 -16.33 -7.30 22.78
N PHE A 193 -16.78 -6.26 22.05
CA PHE A 193 -16.34 -6.02 20.68
C PHE A 193 -15.08 -5.16 20.69
N LEU A 194 -14.06 -5.58 19.95
CA LEU A 194 -12.85 -4.78 19.75
C LEU A 194 -12.86 -4.14 18.38
N TYR A 195 -12.81 -2.81 18.34
CA TYR A 195 -12.54 -2.06 17.12
C TYR A 195 -11.15 -1.44 17.18
N VAL A 196 -10.35 -1.69 16.16
CA VAL A 196 -9.02 -1.07 15.97
C VAL A 196 -9.01 -0.40 14.60
N GLY A 197 -9.06 0.91 14.57
CA GLY A 197 -9.15 1.65 13.32
C GLY A 197 -8.91 3.15 13.50
N HIS A 198 -8.80 3.83 12.36
CA HIS A 198 -8.70 5.27 12.33
C HIS A 198 -10.10 5.86 12.17
N TRP A 199 -10.52 6.68 13.12
CA TRP A 199 -11.75 7.46 12.98
C TRP A 199 -11.46 8.64 12.05
N LEU A 200 -11.98 8.57 10.84
CA LEU A 200 -11.85 9.63 9.86
C LEU A 200 -12.83 10.77 10.17
N SER A 201 -12.51 11.98 9.71
CA SER A 201 -13.41 13.13 9.79
C SER A 201 -14.69 12.89 8.98
N GLY A 202 -15.82 13.31 9.50
CA GLY A 202 -17.14 13.17 8.89
C GLY A 202 -18.25 13.18 9.94
N ASN A 203 -19.49 13.21 9.50
CA ASN A 203 -20.63 13.01 10.40
C ASN A 203 -20.72 11.53 10.79
N ILE A 204 -21.45 11.24 11.89
CA ILE A 204 -21.70 9.85 12.31
C ILE A 204 -22.41 9.10 11.20
N GLY A 205 -21.78 7.99 10.72
CA GLY A 205 -22.29 7.14 9.64
C GLY A 205 -21.92 7.59 8.23
N GLU A 206 -21.04 8.60 8.08
CA GLU A 206 -20.54 9.08 6.78
C GLU A 206 -19.04 8.82 6.58
N ASP A 207 -18.32 8.41 7.63
CA ASP A 207 -16.91 8.08 7.49
C ASP A 207 -16.72 6.71 6.81
N ARG A 208 -15.69 6.60 5.97
CA ARG A 208 -15.39 5.40 5.18
C ARG A 208 -15.28 4.10 5.99
N LYS A 209 -14.91 4.18 7.26
CA LYS A 209 -14.79 3.03 8.18
C LYS A 209 -16.08 2.74 8.93
N ASP A 210 -17.10 3.59 8.75
CA ASP A 210 -18.42 3.48 9.40
C ASP A 210 -18.34 3.36 10.93
N THR A 211 -17.32 3.98 11.53
CA THR A 211 -17.06 3.95 12.97
C THR A 211 -18.26 4.49 13.75
N GLY A 212 -18.92 5.53 13.23
CA GLY A 212 -20.09 6.13 13.86
C GLY A 212 -21.28 5.19 13.93
N MET A 213 -21.49 4.32 12.93
CA MET A 213 -22.56 3.34 12.96
C MET A 213 -22.33 2.26 14.03
N MET A 214 -21.08 1.84 14.20
CA MET A 214 -20.72 0.88 15.26
C MET A 214 -21.04 1.41 16.66
N LEU A 215 -20.97 2.73 16.88
CA LEU A 215 -21.29 3.36 18.16
C LEU A 215 -22.79 3.63 18.36
N LYS A 216 -23.63 3.49 17.33
CA LYS A 216 -25.08 3.70 17.40
C LYS A 216 -25.89 2.47 17.82
N VAL A 217 -25.26 1.33 17.92
CA VAL A 217 -25.93 0.05 18.24
C VAL A 217 -26.14 -0.13 19.75
#